data_73e1313e04bfe794dc7c164c0cb645e1
#
_entry.id   73e1313e04bfe794dc7c164c0cb645e1
#
_cell.length_a   1.000
_cell.length_b   1.000
_cell.length_c   1.000
_cell.angle_alpha   90.00
_cell.angle_beta   90.00
_cell.angle_gamma   90.00
#
_symmetry.space_group_name_H-M   'P 1'
#
loop_
_entity.id
_entity.type
_entity.pdbx_description
1 polymer ?
#
loop_
_entity_poly.entity_id
_entity_poly.type
_entity_poly.pdbx_seq_one_letter_code
_entity_poly.pdbx_strand_id
1 'polypeptide(L)'
;MEGVITADIINSREVSPDIWLNLLKDTLQNAGVEHSSWEVYRGDSIQLITKPINALYLGILLKAVTKQIPNLDIRMAIGIGEITYRSEKVSSSNGPAFINSGVAFDALNKKTLAIKTPWKDFDEVLNI
;
A
#
# COMPACT_ATOMS: atom_id res chain seq x y z
N MET A 1 -12.65 -9.72 -6.71
CA MET A 1 -11.20 -9.53 -6.50
C MET A 1 -10.88 -8.12 -6.10
N GLU A 2 -9.94 -7.95 -5.21
CA GLU A 2 -9.53 -6.65 -4.70
C GLU A 2 -8.02 -6.48 -4.79
N GLY A 3 -7.56 -5.24 -4.65
CA GLY A 3 -6.15 -4.92 -4.48
C GLY A 3 -5.89 -4.43 -3.07
N VAL A 4 -4.83 -4.90 -2.45
CA VAL A 4 -4.36 -4.42 -1.14
C VAL A 4 -2.98 -3.83 -1.31
N ILE A 5 -2.78 -2.61 -0.83
CA ILE A 5 -1.46 -1.98 -0.77
C ILE A 5 -1.02 -1.97 0.70
N THR A 6 0.14 -2.56 0.94
CA THR A 6 0.85 -2.48 2.22
C THR A 6 2.09 -1.64 2.02
N ALA A 7 2.27 -0.61 2.84
CA ALA A 7 3.35 0.36 2.64
C ALA A 7 3.90 0.87 3.98
N ASP A 8 5.14 1.32 3.96
CA ASP A 8 5.69 2.14 5.04
C ASP A 8 6.58 3.26 4.46
N ILE A 9 6.75 4.32 5.26
CA ILE A 9 7.50 5.50 4.86
C ILE A 9 8.96 5.30 5.24
N ILE A 10 9.84 5.46 4.26
CA ILE A 10 11.29 5.40 4.45
C ILE A 10 11.76 6.75 4.99
N ASN A 11 12.58 6.73 6.04
CA ASN A 11 13.11 7.92 6.72
C ASN A 11 12.03 8.77 7.41
N SER A 12 10.92 8.16 7.81
CA SER A 12 9.81 8.85 8.46
C SER A 12 10.21 9.64 9.70
N ARG A 13 11.28 9.22 10.39
CA ARG A 13 11.76 9.87 11.62
C ARG A 13 12.54 11.16 11.38
N GLU A 14 12.97 11.40 10.15
CA GLU A 14 13.75 12.60 9.80
C GLU A 14 12.87 13.81 9.54
N VAL A 15 11.56 13.61 9.43
CA VAL A 15 10.59 14.67 9.14
C VAL A 15 9.43 14.54 10.13
N SER A 16 8.89 15.68 10.57
CA SER A 16 7.73 15.67 11.46
C SER A 16 6.57 14.90 10.82
N PRO A 17 5.92 13.96 11.55
CA PRO A 17 4.79 13.21 11.01
C PRO A 17 3.68 14.09 10.44
N ASP A 18 3.46 15.25 11.01
CA ASP A 18 2.42 16.17 10.53
C ASP A 18 2.62 16.55 9.07
N ILE A 19 3.87 16.68 8.63
CA ILE A 19 4.19 17.12 7.28
C ILE A 19 3.81 16.05 6.24
N TRP A 20 4.34 14.83 6.41
CA TRP A 20 4.09 13.79 5.42
C TRP A 20 2.72 13.16 5.57
N LEU A 21 2.20 13.07 6.80
CA LEU A 21 0.90 12.44 7.05
C LEU A 21 -0.24 13.26 6.45
N ASN A 22 -0.25 14.58 6.63
CA ASN A 22 -1.26 15.44 6.04
C ASN A 22 -1.24 15.39 4.51
N LEU A 23 -0.04 15.34 3.93
CA LEU A 23 0.11 15.24 2.48
C LEU A 23 -0.46 13.92 1.94
N LEU A 24 -0.19 12.82 2.62
CA LEU A 24 -0.70 11.49 2.22
C LEU A 24 -2.19 11.35 2.48
N LYS A 25 -2.72 11.94 3.54
CA LYS A 25 -4.14 11.86 3.86
C LYS A 25 -5.04 12.39 2.75
N ASP A 26 -4.64 13.46 2.09
CA ASP A 26 -5.41 14.00 0.97
C ASP A 26 -5.55 12.96 -0.14
N THR A 27 -4.45 12.27 -0.49
CA THR A 27 -4.47 11.21 -1.48
C THR A 27 -5.33 10.02 -1.02
N LEU A 28 -5.17 9.61 0.24
CA LEU A 28 -5.90 8.49 0.80
C LEU A 28 -7.40 8.76 0.89
N GLN A 29 -7.81 9.97 1.27
CA GLN A 29 -9.21 10.36 1.35
C GLN A 29 -9.89 10.34 -0.02
N ASN A 30 -9.15 10.67 -1.07
CA ASN A 30 -9.66 10.57 -2.43
C ASN A 30 -9.77 9.11 -2.90
N ALA A 31 -9.02 8.20 -2.30
CA ALA A 31 -9.05 6.78 -2.64
C ALA A 31 -10.16 6.02 -1.92
N GLY A 32 -10.62 6.51 -0.78
CA GLY A 32 -11.66 5.82 -0.01
C GLY A 32 -11.85 6.41 1.38
N VAL A 33 -12.58 5.69 2.22
CA VAL A 33 -12.98 6.12 3.56
C VAL A 33 -12.00 5.59 4.59
N GLU A 34 -11.56 6.46 5.49
CA GLU A 34 -10.67 6.08 6.59
C GLU A 34 -11.26 4.95 7.42
N HIS A 35 -10.40 4.03 7.86
CA HIS A 35 -10.67 2.79 8.57
C HIS A 35 -11.26 1.69 7.68
N SER A 36 -12.28 1.96 6.87
CA SER A 36 -12.90 0.92 6.04
C SER A 36 -12.12 0.65 4.75
N SER A 37 -11.52 1.67 4.15
CA SER A 37 -10.74 1.53 2.91
C SER A 37 -9.24 1.65 3.12
N TRP A 38 -8.81 2.44 4.08
CA TRP A 38 -7.39 2.63 4.39
C TRP A 38 -7.19 2.97 5.87
N GLU A 39 -6.02 2.60 6.38
CA GLU A 39 -5.59 2.96 7.73
C GLU A 39 -4.10 3.28 7.74
N VAL A 40 -3.72 4.22 8.60
CA VAL A 40 -2.33 4.48 8.97
C VAL A 40 -2.13 3.94 10.39
N TYR A 41 -1.13 3.09 10.56
CA TYR A 41 -0.85 2.46 11.85
C TYR A 41 0.64 2.43 12.13
N ARG A 42 1.01 2.21 13.41
CA ARG A 42 2.42 2.21 13.85
C ARG A 42 3.19 3.47 13.45
N GLY A 43 2.48 4.57 13.26
CA GLY A 43 3.10 5.86 12.93
C GLY A 43 3.37 6.06 11.44
N ASP A 44 3.95 5.09 10.75
CA ASP A 44 4.41 5.24 9.38
C ASP A 44 4.00 4.12 8.41
N SER A 45 3.16 3.21 8.86
CA SER A 45 2.67 2.11 8.04
C SER A 45 1.27 2.41 7.52
N ILE A 46 1.02 2.05 6.27
CA ILE A 46 -0.24 2.31 5.59
C ILE A 46 -0.74 1.00 4.98
N GLN A 47 -2.03 0.76 5.11
CA GLN A 47 -2.67 -0.33 4.39
C GLN A 47 -3.97 0.17 3.79
N LEU A 48 -4.22 -0.17 2.52
CA LEU A 48 -5.44 0.22 1.84
C LEU A 48 -5.97 -0.89 0.94
N ILE A 49 -7.29 -0.88 0.77
CA ILE A 49 -8.01 -1.76 -0.14
C ILE A 49 -8.56 -0.91 -1.28
N THR A 50 -8.38 -1.37 -2.50
CA THR A 50 -8.90 -0.70 -3.68
C THR A 50 -9.24 -1.74 -4.76
N LYS A 51 -9.86 -1.30 -5.83
CA LYS A 51 -10.08 -2.17 -6.99
C LYS A 51 -8.74 -2.49 -7.65
N PRO A 52 -8.57 -3.71 -8.21
CA PRO A 52 -7.30 -4.08 -8.84
C PRO A 52 -6.85 -3.11 -9.92
N ILE A 53 -7.77 -2.59 -10.71
CA ILE A 53 -7.47 -1.65 -11.79
C ILE A 53 -6.88 -0.33 -11.28
N ASN A 54 -7.16 0.04 -10.04
CA ASN A 54 -6.69 1.29 -9.45
C ASN A 54 -5.43 1.11 -8.60
N ALA A 55 -5.05 -0.14 -8.28
CA ALA A 55 -4.01 -0.40 -7.31
C ALA A 55 -2.64 0.16 -7.71
N LEU A 56 -2.21 -0.08 -8.95
CA LEU A 56 -0.92 0.42 -9.43
C LEU A 56 -0.93 1.95 -9.51
N TYR A 57 -2.01 2.52 -10.01
CA TYR A 57 -2.16 3.98 -10.09
C TYR A 57 -2.02 4.62 -8.71
N LEU A 58 -2.73 4.09 -7.71
CA LEU A 58 -2.65 4.60 -6.34
C LEU A 58 -1.26 4.42 -5.74
N GLY A 59 -0.61 3.30 -6.02
CA GLY A 59 0.77 3.06 -5.57
C GLY A 59 1.73 4.10 -6.13
N ILE A 60 1.65 4.36 -7.42
CA ILE A 60 2.48 5.37 -8.08
C ILE A 60 2.17 6.76 -7.53
N LEU A 61 0.91 7.09 -7.32
CA LEU A 61 0.50 8.37 -6.77
C LEU A 61 1.01 8.59 -5.35
N LEU A 62 0.90 7.58 -4.49
CA LEU A 62 1.45 7.63 -3.13
C LEU A 62 2.98 7.85 -3.17
N LYS A 63 3.66 7.18 -4.09
CA LYS A 63 5.10 7.36 -4.26
C LYS A 63 5.46 8.78 -4.71
N ALA A 64 4.75 9.29 -5.70
CA ALA A 64 4.99 10.64 -6.22
C ALA A 64 4.76 11.70 -5.13
N VAL A 65 3.68 11.55 -4.37
CA VAL A 65 3.33 12.48 -3.27
C VAL A 65 4.39 12.43 -2.17
N THR A 66 4.83 11.25 -1.77
CA THR A 66 5.85 11.09 -0.72
C THR A 66 7.17 11.71 -1.15
N LYS A 67 7.57 11.51 -2.39
CA LYS A 67 8.85 12.01 -2.90
C LYS A 67 8.88 13.52 -3.11
N GLN A 68 7.78 14.22 -2.96
CA GLN A 68 7.77 15.69 -2.91
C GLN A 68 8.50 16.22 -1.67
N ILE A 69 8.61 15.40 -0.63
CA ILE A 69 9.33 15.77 0.60
C ILE A 69 10.76 15.25 0.47
N PRO A 70 11.78 16.13 0.55
CA PRO A 70 13.19 15.72 0.45
C PRO A 70 13.52 14.60 1.45
N ASN A 71 14.27 13.61 1.00
CA ASN A 71 14.76 12.46 1.76
C ASN A 71 13.68 11.44 2.16
N LEU A 72 12.43 11.67 1.83
CA LEU A 72 11.38 10.66 2.03
C LEU A 72 11.17 9.80 0.80
N ASP A 73 10.84 8.54 1.03
CA ASP A 73 10.34 7.63 0.02
C ASP A 73 9.30 6.72 0.68
N ILE A 74 8.65 5.91 -0.09
CA ILE A 74 7.67 4.95 0.38
C ILE A 74 7.99 3.58 -0.21
N ARG A 75 7.94 2.58 0.64
CA ARG A 75 8.14 1.19 0.27
C ARG A 75 6.78 0.52 0.29
N MET A 76 6.39 -0.14 -0.79
CA MET A 76 5.05 -0.70 -0.88
C MET A 76 4.99 -1.99 -1.68
N ALA A 77 4.00 -2.81 -1.36
CA ALA A 77 3.65 -4.01 -2.10
C ALA A 77 2.16 -4.05 -2.35
N ILE A 78 1.80 -4.40 -3.57
CA ILE A 78 0.42 -4.56 -4.01
C ILE A 78 0.11 -6.04 -4.09
N GLY A 79 -0.94 -6.47 -3.39
CA GLY A 79 -1.47 -7.84 -3.49
C GLY A 79 -2.82 -7.82 -4.17
N ILE A 80 -3.00 -8.67 -5.17
CA ILE A 80 -4.29 -8.86 -5.84
C ILE A 80 -4.84 -10.23 -5.42
N GLY A 81 -6.12 -10.29 -5.14
CA GLY A 81 -6.79 -11.54 -4.75
C GLY A 81 -8.14 -11.29 -4.16
N GLU A 82 -8.74 -12.36 -3.62
CA GLU A 82 -10.00 -12.27 -2.92
C GLU A 82 -9.81 -11.74 -1.51
N ILE A 83 -10.86 -11.13 -0.97
CA ILE A 83 -10.97 -10.81 0.45
C ILE A 83 -12.03 -11.74 1.02
N THR A 84 -11.62 -12.64 1.89
CA THR A 84 -12.51 -13.66 2.46
C THR A 84 -13.22 -13.18 3.71
N TYR A 85 -12.67 -12.18 4.38
CA TYR A 85 -13.30 -11.56 5.55
C TYR A 85 -13.13 -10.03 5.45
N ARG A 86 -14.24 -9.34 5.30
CA ARG A 86 -14.26 -7.87 5.24
C ARG A 86 -14.83 -7.33 6.54
N SER A 87 -13.97 -6.76 7.36
CA SER A 87 -14.33 -6.07 8.59
C SER A 87 -14.62 -4.59 8.31
N GLU A 88 -15.14 -3.89 9.31
CA GLU A 88 -15.27 -2.43 9.28
C GLU A 88 -13.92 -1.72 9.18
N LYS A 89 -12.85 -2.41 9.57
CA LYS A 89 -11.48 -1.90 9.53
C LYS A 89 -10.64 -2.73 8.59
N VAL A 90 -9.79 -2.06 7.80
CA VAL A 90 -8.81 -2.72 6.93
C VAL A 90 -7.92 -3.66 7.75
N SER A 91 -7.42 -3.19 8.89
CA SER A 91 -6.51 -3.97 9.75
C SER A 91 -7.12 -5.25 10.31
N SER A 92 -8.42 -5.36 10.33
CA SER A 92 -9.14 -6.56 10.80
C SER A 92 -9.71 -7.41 9.67
N SER A 93 -9.49 -7.01 8.42
CA SER A 93 -9.92 -7.76 7.24
C SER A 93 -8.85 -8.78 6.85
N ASN A 94 -9.23 -9.79 6.08
CA ASN A 94 -8.31 -10.86 5.70
C ASN A 94 -8.68 -11.47 4.36
N GLY A 95 -7.73 -12.23 3.78
CA GLY A 95 -7.91 -12.98 2.56
C GLY A 95 -6.65 -13.01 1.70
N PRO A 96 -6.70 -13.71 0.55
CA PRO A 96 -5.56 -13.83 -0.36
C PRO A 96 -4.93 -12.51 -0.81
N ALA A 97 -5.73 -11.45 -1.01
CA ALA A 97 -5.17 -10.14 -1.37
C ALA A 97 -4.24 -9.61 -0.29
N PHE A 98 -4.61 -9.74 0.98
CA PHE A 98 -3.77 -9.35 2.12
C PHE A 98 -2.52 -10.23 2.22
N ILE A 99 -2.68 -11.53 2.05
CA ILE A 99 -1.57 -12.48 2.10
C ILE A 99 -0.56 -12.16 0.99
N ASN A 100 -1.04 -11.94 -0.23
CA ASN A 100 -0.19 -11.61 -1.37
C ASN A 100 0.56 -10.29 -1.15
N SER A 101 -0.11 -9.28 -0.63
CA SER A 101 0.51 -8.00 -0.31
C SER A 101 1.60 -8.15 0.75
N GLY A 102 1.32 -8.91 1.82
CA GLY A 102 2.29 -9.17 2.89
C GLY A 102 3.51 -9.96 2.41
N VAL A 103 3.30 -11.01 1.63
CA VAL A 103 4.40 -11.80 1.05
C VAL A 103 5.29 -10.94 0.16
N ALA A 104 4.67 -10.15 -0.73
CA ALA A 104 5.42 -9.25 -1.62
C ALA A 104 6.17 -8.18 -0.83
N PHE A 105 5.56 -7.63 0.22
CA PHE A 105 6.19 -6.63 1.08
C PHE A 105 7.42 -7.19 1.79
N ASP A 106 7.30 -8.38 2.38
CA ASP A 106 8.40 -9.02 3.09
C ASP A 106 9.56 -9.39 2.14
N ALA A 107 9.29 -9.57 0.86
CA ALA A 107 10.29 -9.92 -0.14
C ALA A 107 10.91 -8.73 -0.87
N LEU A 108 10.57 -7.50 -0.51
CA LEU A 108 11.04 -6.29 -1.22
C LEU A 108 12.55 -6.14 -1.21
N ASN A 109 13.21 -6.42 -0.08
CA ASN A 109 14.64 -6.17 0.10
C ASN A 109 14.98 -4.70 -0.19
N LYS A 110 15.72 -4.44 -1.29
CA LYS A 110 16.09 -3.09 -1.71
C LYS A 110 15.08 -2.45 -2.66
N LYS A 111 14.10 -3.19 -3.13
CA LYS A 111 13.05 -2.66 -3.99
C LYS A 111 12.05 -1.86 -3.17
N THR A 112 11.38 -0.92 -3.81
CA THR A 112 10.38 -0.07 -3.14
C THR A 112 8.97 -0.25 -3.69
N LEU A 113 8.80 -1.12 -4.68
CA LEU A 113 7.50 -1.46 -5.24
C LEU A 113 7.52 -2.89 -5.76
N ALA A 114 6.54 -3.68 -5.36
CA ALA A 114 6.33 -5.03 -5.86
C ALA A 114 4.84 -5.32 -5.98
N ILE A 115 4.48 -6.25 -6.85
CA ILE A 115 3.11 -6.68 -7.07
C ILE A 115 3.07 -8.21 -7.04
N LYS A 116 2.11 -8.77 -6.32
CA LYS A 116 1.85 -10.20 -6.31
C LYS A 116 0.37 -10.45 -6.60
N THR A 117 0.11 -11.28 -7.62
CA THR A 117 -1.22 -11.65 -8.07
C THR A 117 -1.42 -13.17 -7.94
N PRO A 118 -2.65 -13.68 -8.18
CA PRO A 118 -2.87 -15.13 -8.27
C PRO A 118 -2.24 -15.77 -9.53
N TRP A 119 -1.74 -14.96 -10.46
CA TRP A 119 -1.23 -15.43 -11.74
C TRP A 119 0.30 -15.35 -11.77
N LYS A 120 0.95 -16.49 -11.62
CA LYS A 120 2.40 -16.57 -11.50
C LYS A 120 3.14 -15.97 -12.70
N ASP A 121 2.69 -16.27 -13.91
CA ASP A 121 3.33 -15.77 -15.13
C ASP A 121 3.23 -14.26 -15.25
N PHE A 122 2.09 -13.70 -14.83
CA PHE A 122 1.88 -12.28 -14.78
C PHE A 122 2.82 -11.61 -13.76
N ASP A 123 2.98 -12.23 -12.59
CA ASP A 123 3.90 -11.74 -11.56
C ASP A 123 5.35 -11.71 -12.06
N GLU A 124 5.78 -12.71 -12.83
CA GLU A 124 7.12 -12.76 -13.39
C GLU A 124 7.39 -11.59 -14.34
N VAL A 125 6.38 -11.16 -15.09
CA VAL A 125 6.48 -10.00 -15.98
C VAL A 125 6.53 -8.69 -15.19
N LEU A 126 5.68 -8.55 -14.15
CA LEU A 126 5.55 -7.30 -13.40
C LEU A 126 6.75 -7.00 -12.49
N ASN A 127 7.45 -8.02 -12.03
CA ASN A 127 8.51 -7.86 -11.02
C ASN A 127 9.93 -8.09 -11.59
N ILE A 128 10.11 -7.83 -12.86
CA ILE A 128 11.44 -7.91 -13.50
C ILE A 128 12.41 -6.88 -12.90
#